data_7da03834e026f7ddbfc3919261dd3d94
#
_entry.id   7da03834e026f7ddbfc3919261dd3d94
#
_cell.length_a   1.000
_cell.length_b   1.000
_cell.length_c   1.000
_cell.angle_alpha   90.00
_cell.angle_beta   90.00
_cell.angle_gamma   90.00
#
_symmetry.space_group_name_H-M   'P 1'
#
loop_
_entity.id
_entity.type
_entity.pdbx_description
1 polymer ?
#
loop_
_entity_poly.entity_id
_entity_poly.type
_entity_poly.pdbx_seq_one_letter_code
_entity_poly.pdbx_strand_id
1 'polypeptide(L)'
;MASKKVSNDLPHNLDAEKAVIGAAFLTKDALLDVVNSVDEDDFYEGKHQLIIRAIKNVANADRAVDTVTVTEELINMKELENIGGVEYLKECSDSIIAISSLSYYIDIVLKQSALRKMLLAVRSIDEKYRTQEIEDIDDFIAQSDNEFKDALSKRKISSFDTTGHVAQIIGEEIAHMQVKDNESLIGLTTGYDNINRLTQGFKKSEMIVVAARPNVGKTALCLNFALRSSIQGRKAVAIFSLEMSKEQLFNRLISIASAVPAKDINSGRIKN
;
A
#
# COMPACT_ATOMS: atom_id res chain seq x y z
N MET A 1 -24.45 22.14 14.95
CA MET A 1 -23.71 21.35 13.95
C MET A 1 -24.27 21.69 12.59
N ALA A 2 -23.53 22.45 11.77
CA ALA A 2 -24.00 22.86 10.46
C ALA A 2 -24.01 21.64 9.52
N SER A 3 -25.18 21.31 8.98
CA SER A 3 -25.37 20.31 7.93
C SER A 3 -24.55 20.74 6.70
N LYS A 4 -23.43 20.07 6.46
CA LYS A 4 -22.69 20.19 5.21
C LYS A 4 -23.62 19.72 4.10
N LYS A 5 -24.08 20.62 3.23
CA LYS A 5 -24.75 20.24 1.97
C LYS A 5 -23.82 19.24 1.28
N VAL A 6 -24.28 18.02 1.12
CA VAL A 6 -23.58 17.00 0.31
C VAL A 6 -23.66 17.52 -1.12
N SER A 7 -22.58 18.16 -1.59
CA SER A 7 -22.42 18.45 -2.99
C SER A 7 -22.33 17.11 -3.71
N ASN A 8 -23.05 16.96 -4.81
CA ASN A 8 -23.04 15.75 -5.64
C ASN A 8 -21.69 15.57 -6.38
N ASP A 9 -20.78 16.53 -6.21
CA ASP A 9 -19.45 16.54 -6.80
C ASP A 9 -18.53 15.55 -6.10
N LEU A 10 -17.85 14.76 -6.91
CA LEU A 10 -16.83 13.83 -6.44
C LEU A 10 -15.60 14.61 -5.93
N PRO A 11 -14.85 14.09 -4.97
CA PRO A 11 -13.64 14.71 -4.46
C PRO A 11 -12.61 15.00 -5.54
N HIS A 12 -12.13 16.26 -5.64
CA HIS A 12 -11.12 16.69 -6.61
C HIS A 12 -10.40 17.96 -6.13
N ASN A 13 -9.29 18.29 -6.77
CA ASN A 13 -8.57 19.55 -6.62
C ASN A 13 -7.92 19.92 -7.96
N LEU A 14 -8.59 20.73 -8.75
CA LEU A 14 -8.17 21.08 -10.11
C LEU A 14 -6.85 21.87 -10.15
N ASP A 15 -6.57 22.68 -9.14
CA ASP A 15 -5.33 23.45 -9.05
C ASP A 15 -4.13 22.52 -8.81
N ALA A 16 -4.31 21.52 -7.95
CA ALA A 16 -3.27 20.50 -7.73
C ALA A 16 -3.05 19.63 -8.99
N GLU A 17 -4.13 19.28 -9.70
CA GLU A 17 -4.04 18.54 -10.96
C GLU A 17 -3.25 19.34 -12.02
N LYS A 18 -3.55 20.62 -12.22
CA LYS A 18 -2.82 21.50 -13.13
C LYS A 18 -1.35 21.62 -12.73
N ALA A 19 -1.06 21.78 -11.43
CA ALA A 19 0.30 21.90 -10.92
C ALA A 19 1.11 20.63 -11.18
N VAL A 20 0.52 19.43 -11.01
CA VAL A 20 1.18 18.15 -11.33
C VAL A 20 1.46 18.04 -12.84
N ILE A 21 0.52 18.41 -13.69
CA ILE A 21 0.73 18.43 -15.14
C ILE A 21 1.84 19.40 -15.52
N GLY A 22 1.80 20.63 -14.98
CA GLY A 22 2.80 21.64 -15.25
C GLY A 22 4.21 21.22 -14.87
N ALA A 23 4.36 20.51 -13.75
CA ALA A 23 5.64 20.00 -13.29
C ALA A 23 6.32 19.07 -14.29
N ALA A 24 5.55 18.29 -15.03
CA ALA A 24 6.09 17.34 -16.02
C ALA A 24 6.85 18.04 -17.17
N PHE A 25 6.64 19.33 -17.38
CA PHE A 25 7.30 20.12 -18.43
C PHE A 25 8.57 20.83 -17.93
N LEU A 26 8.83 20.88 -16.61
CA LEU A 26 9.91 21.72 -16.07
C LEU A 26 11.28 21.04 -16.07
N THR A 27 11.35 19.82 -15.57
CA THR A 27 12.59 19.06 -15.47
C THR A 27 12.36 17.57 -15.71
N LYS A 28 13.43 16.87 -16.11
CA LYS A 28 13.39 15.43 -16.33
C LYS A 28 13.07 14.67 -15.04
N ASP A 29 13.57 15.10 -13.89
CA ASP A 29 13.30 14.46 -12.60
C ASP A 29 11.82 14.64 -12.20
N ALA A 30 11.27 15.85 -12.34
CA ALA A 30 9.85 16.09 -12.09
C ALA A 30 8.94 15.29 -13.02
N LEU A 31 9.32 15.15 -14.31
CA LEU A 31 8.61 14.28 -15.26
C LEU A 31 8.60 12.83 -14.78
N LEU A 32 9.75 12.29 -14.35
CA LEU A 32 9.84 10.93 -13.84
C LEU A 32 8.99 10.73 -12.58
N ASP A 33 9.01 11.71 -11.67
CA ASP A 33 8.16 11.68 -10.47
C ASP A 33 6.68 11.65 -10.83
N VAL A 34 6.23 12.46 -11.79
CA VAL A 34 4.83 12.47 -12.24
C VAL A 34 4.47 11.15 -12.91
N VAL A 35 5.24 10.70 -13.91
CA VAL A 35 4.95 9.47 -14.69
C VAL A 35 4.86 8.23 -13.80
N ASN A 36 5.71 8.16 -12.77
CA ASN A 36 5.78 7.02 -11.84
C ASN A 36 4.75 7.08 -10.71
N SER A 37 4.28 8.28 -10.34
CA SER A 37 3.45 8.45 -9.14
C SER A 37 1.96 8.50 -9.41
N VAL A 38 1.53 8.98 -10.59
CA VAL A 38 0.10 9.16 -10.90
C VAL A 38 -0.29 8.46 -12.20
N ASP A 39 -1.53 7.97 -12.24
CA ASP A 39 -2.17 7.44 -13.43
C ASP A 39 -3.23 8.42 -13.95
N GLU A 40 -3.66 8.24 -15.22
CA GLU A 40 -4.71 9.06 -15.81
C GLU A 40 -6.00 9.04 -15.00
N ASP A 41 -6.38 7.87 -14.47
CA ASP A 41 -7.56 7.67 -13.62
C ASP A 41 -7.49 8.40 -12.27
N ASP A 42 -6.34 8.94 -11.90
CA ASP A 42 -6.16 9.71 -10.66
C ASP A 42 -6.59 11.16 -10.81
N PHE A 43 -6.81 11.62 -12.03
CA PHE A 43 -7.30 12.95 -12.34
C PHE A 43 -8.82 12.97 -12.45
N TYR A 44 -9.42 14.03 -11.93
CA TYR A 44 -10.87 14.21 -11.99
C TYR A 44 -11.33 14.78 -13.34
N GLU A 45 -10.62 15.80 -13.83
CA GLU A 45 -10.96 16.48 -15.06
C GLU A 45 -10.54 15.63 -16.27
N GLY A 46 -11.48 15.32 -17.16
CA GLY A 46 -11.21 14.51 -18.35
C GLY A 46 -10.11 15.09 -19.25
N LYS A 47 -9.97 16.41 -19.30
CA LYS A 47 -8.87 17.07 -20.01
C LYS A 47 -7.51 16.72 -19.41
N HIS A 48 -7.41 16.69 -18.09
CA HIS A 48 -6.18 16.36 -17.40
C HIS A 48 -5.80 14.89 -17.61
N GLN A 49 -6.79 13.99 -17.63
CA GLN A 49 -6.58 12.57 -17.96
C GLN A 49 -5.93 12.40 -19.34
N LEU A 50 -6.47 13.10 -20.35
CA LEU A 50 -5.95 13.06 -21.71
C LEU A 50 -4.53 13.62 -21.81
N ILE A 51 -4.24 14.73 -21.11
CA ILE A 51 -2.92 15.34 -21.09
C ILE A 51 -1.90 14.39 -20.43
N ILE A 52 -2.22 13.79 -19.29
CA ILE A 52 -1.33 12.83 -18.62
C ILE A 52 -1.09 11.59 -19.48
N ARG A 53 -2.10 11.08 -20.17
CA ARG A 53 -1.95 9.99 -21.15
C ARG A 53 -0.97 10.36 -22.26
N ALA A 54 -1.11 11.55 -22.84
CA ALA A 54 -0.20 12.04 -23.88
C ALA A 54 1.23 12.20 -23.34
N ILE A 55 1.43 12.77 -22.14
CA ILE A 55 2.73 12.90 -21.49
C ILE A 55 3.38 11.51 -21.30
N LYS A 56 2.62 10.53 -20.80
CA LYS A 56 3.12 9.14 -20.61
C LYS A 56 3.48 8.49 -21.94
N ASN A 57 2.69 8.68 -22.98
CA ASN A 57 2.99 8.14 -24.32
C ASN A 57 4.30 8.71 -24.88
N VAL A 58 4.50 10.04 -24.79
CA VAL A 58 5.73 10.71 -25.24
C VAL A 58 6.93 10.23 -24.44
N ALA A 59 6.81 10.14 -23.12
CA ALA A 59 7.87 9.68 -22.23
C ALA A 59 8.24 8.21 -22.49
N ASN A 60 7.25 7.33 -22.68
CA ASN A 60 7.47 5.91 -22.98
C ASN A 60 8.08 5.67 -24.36
N ALA A 61 7.90 6.62 -25.30
CA ALA A 61 8.55 6.60 -26.61
C ALA A 61 9.99 7.16 -26.57
N ASP A 62 10.53 7.43 -25.37
CA ASP A 62 11.86 8.00 -25.13
C ASP A 62 12.09 9.34 -25.85
N ARG A 63 11.00 10.12 -26.05
CA ARG A 63 11.04 11.47 -26.63
C ARG A 63 11.08 12.51 -25.52
N ALA A 64 11.66 13.68 -25.84
CA ALA A 64 11.61 14.83 -24.93
C ALA A 64 10.16 15.26 -24.70
N VAL A 65 9.77 15.44 -23.44
CA VAL A 65 8.41 15.88 -23.07
C VAL A 65 8.44 17.42 -22.93
N ASP A 66 7.81 18.08 -23.87
CA ASP A 66 7.57 19.51 -23.88
C ASP A 66 6.16 19.80 -24.45
N THR A 67 5.77 21.06 -24.41
CA THR A 67 4.44 21.47 -24.90
C THR A 67 4.22 21.18 -26.38
N VAL A 68 5.27 21.14 -27.20
CA VAL A 68 5.20 20.87 -28.64
C VAL A 68 4.98 19.39 -28.89
N THR A 69 5.80 18.53 -28.29
CA THR A 69 5.73 17.08 -28.44
C THR A 69 4.43 16.49 -27.87
N VAL A 70 3.95 17.02 -26.75
CA VAL A 70 2.66 16.63 -26.16
C VAL A 70 1.50 17.13 -27.00
N THR A 71 1.58 18.32 -27.61
CA THR A 71 0.57 18.80 -28.57
C THR A 71 0.49 17.89 -29.79
N GLU A 72 1.63 17.48 -30.34
CA GLU A 72 1.69 16.55 -31.49
C GLU A 72 1.04 15.20 -31.13
N GLU A 73 1.33 14.68 -29.93
CA GLU A 73 0.72 13.44 -29.46
C GLU A 73 -0.80 13.59 -29.30
N LEU A 74 -1.28 14.70 -28.75
CA LEU A 74 -2.71 14.98 -28.62
C LEU A 74 -3.42 15.12 -29.99
N ILE A 75 -2.72 15.64 -30.98
CA ILE A 75 -3.22 15.67 -32.39
C ILE A 75 -3.32 14.23 -32.91
N ASN A 76 -2.30 13.40 -32.72
CA ASN A 76 -2.30 12.00 -33.14
C ASN A 76 -3.43 11.21 -32.49
N MET A 77 -3.71 11.49 -31.22
CA MET A 77 -4.83 10.92 -30.48
C MET A 77 -6.19 11.49 -30.88
N LYS A 78 -6.24 12.58 -31.67
CA LYS A 78 -7.44 13.36 -32.03
C LYS A 78 -8.17 13.98 -30.81
N GLU A 79 -7.43 14.29 -29.77
CA GLU A 79 -7.98 14.80 -28.52
C GLU A 79 -7.62 16.27 -28.23
N LEU A 80 -6.87 16.94 -29.09
CA LEU A 80 -6.41 18.32 -28.87
C LEU A 80 -7.57 19.30 -28.64
N GLU A 81 -8.65 19.18 -29.42
CA GLU A 81 -9.82 20.04 -29.24
C GLU A 81 -10.56 19.76 -27.95
N ASN A 82 -10.62 18.50 -27.53
CA ASN A 82 -11.30 18.07 -26.30
C ASN A 82 -10.63 18.60 -25.03
N ILE A 83 -9.33 18.84 -25.07
CA ILE A 83 -8.63 19.47 -23.93
C ILE A 83 -8.77 21.00 -23.88
N GLY A 84 -9.24 21.64 -24.96
CA GLY A 84 -9.32 23.11 -25.07
C GLY A 84 -8.15 23.71 -25.86
N GLY A 85 -7.47 22.91 -26.69
CA GLY A 85 -6.40 23.35 -27.57
C GLY A 85 -5.06 23.58 -26.88
N VAL A 86 -4.11 24.12 -27.65
CA VAL A 86 -2.74 24.41 -27.17
C VAL A 86 -2.72 25.44 -26.03
N GLU A 87 -3.70 26.34 -26.02
CA GLU A 87 -3.77 27.39 -24.99
C GLU A 87 -3.98 26.82 -23.60
N TYR A 88 -4.84 25.81 -23.46
CA TYR A 88 -5.07 25.14 -22.19
C TYR A 88 -3.84 24.33 -21.72
N LEU A 89 -3.15 23.67 -22.62
CA LEU A 89 -1.91 22.98 -22.32
C LEU A 89 -0.84 23.95 -21.80
N LYS A 90 -0.76 25.15 -22.40
CA LYS A 90 0.13 26.20 -21.94
C LYS A 90 -0.28 26.74 -20.56
N GLU A 91 -1.58 26.93 -20.32
CA GLU A 91 -2.09 27.30 -18.99
C GLU A 91 -1.67 26.29 -17.92
N CYS A 92 -1.77 25.00 -18.22
CA CYS A 92 -1.31 23.95 -17.30
C CYS A 92 0.21 24.02 -17.08
N SER A 93 1.00 24.21 -18.15
CA SER A 93 2.45 24.33 -18.06
C SER A 93 2.90 25.50 -17.19
N ASP A 94 2.17 26.62 -17.22
CA ASP A 94 2.48 27.82 -16.46
C ASP A 94 1.92 27.82 -15.02
N SER A 95 1.16 26.80 -14.65
CA SER A 95 0.44 26.75 -13.34
C SER A 95 1.31 26.40 -12.14
N ILE A 96 2.51 25.88 -12.35
CA ILE A 96 3.39 25.50 -11.24
C ILE A 96 4.24 26.66 -10.77
N ILE A 97 4.27 26.86 -9.43
CA ILE A 97 5.04 27.96 -8.81
C ILE A 97 6.40 27.47 -8.30
N ALA A 98 6.52 26.23 -7.84
CA ALA A 98 7.78 25.67 -7.31
C ALA A 98 7.81 24.13 -7.43
N ILE A 99 8.92 23.60 -7.96
CA ILE A 99 9.17 22.14 -8.07
C ILE A 99 9.24 21.48 -6.69
N SER A 100 9.75 22.17 -5.67
CA SER A 100 9.84 21.69 -4.29
C SER A 100 8.48 21.27 -3.68
N SER A 101 7.37 21.73 -4.25
CA SER A 101 6.03 21.41 -3.80
C SER A 101 5.36 20.29 -4.60
N LEU A 102 6.03 19.69 -5.58
CA LEU A 102 5.48 18.67 -6.47
C LEU A 102 4.95 17.46 -5.70
N SER A 103 5.74 16.92 -4.79
CA SER A 103 5.35 15.76 -3.96
C SER A 103 4.08 16.02 -3.16
N TYR A 104 3.90 17.24 -2.68
CA TYR A 104 2.69 17.65 -1.97
C TYR A 104 1.47 17.72 -2.90
N TYR A 105 1.62 18.24 -4.12
CA TYR A 105 0.51 18.25 -5.10
C TYR A 105 0.14 16.84 -5.57
N ILE A 106 1.12 15.98 -5.82
CA ILE A 106 0.89 14.56 -6.13
C ILE A 106 0.09 13.89 -4.99
N ASP A 107 0.47 14.11 -3.73
CA ASP A 107 -0.24 13.54 -2.58
C ASP A 107 -1.68 14.04 -2.48
N ILE A 108 -1.95 15.31 -2.80
CA ILE A 108 -3.32 15.84 -2.88
C ILE A 108 -4.12 15.12 -3.96
N VAL A 109 -3.60 15.01 -5.18
CA VAL A 109 -4.28 14.34 -6.29
C VAL A 109 -4.60 12.90 -5.94
N LEU A 110 -3.63 12.15 -5.41
CA LEU A 110 -3.80 10.75 -5.01
C LEU A 110 -4.81 10.57 -3.87
N LYS A 111 -4.84 11.47 -2.89
CA LYS A 111 -5.83 11.46 -1.81
C LYS A 111 -7.24 11.70 -2.33
N GLN A 112 -7.42 12.67 -3.22
CA GLN A 112 -8.71 12.95 -3.84
C GLN A 112 -9.16 11.80 -4.75
N SER A 113 -8.25 11.22 -5.52
CA SER A 113 -8.48 10.01 -6.33
C SER A 113 -8.96 8.84 -5.47
N ALA A 114 -8.27 8.55 -4.37
CA ALA A 114 -8.64 7.45 -3.48
C ALA A 114 -10.05 7.64 -2.89
N LEU A 115 -10.37 8.86 -2.43
CA LEU A 115 -11.71 9.18 -1.92
C LEU A 115 -12.78 9.04 -3.01
N ARG A 116 -12.48 9.48 -4.24
CA ARG A 116 -13.36 9.35 -5.40
C ARG A 116 -13.64 7.89 -5.76
N LYS A 117 -12.58 7.07 -5.86
CA LYS A 117 -12.69 5.63 -6.13
C LYS A 117 -13.50 4.91 -5.06
N MET A 118 -13.29 5.23 -3.79
CA MET A 118 -14.11 4.71 -2.68
C MET A 118 -15.59 5.08 -2.82
N LEU A 119 -15.90 6.35 -3.11
CA LEU A 119 -17.28 6.80 -3.24
C LEU A 119 -17.97 6.16 -4.45
N LEU A 120 -17.24 5.95 -5.55
CA LEU A 120 -17.76 5.26 -6.73
C LEU A 120 -18.04 3.79 -6.43
N ALA A 121 -17.16 3.09 -5.73
CA ALA A 121 -17.38 1.70 -5.30
C ALA A 121 -18.62 1.58 -4.40
N VAL A 122 -18.78 2.48 -3.42
CA VAL A 122 -19.98 2.51 -2.56
C VAL A 122 -21.26 2.73 -3.38
N ARG A 123 -21.23 3.67 -4.34
CA ARG A 123 -22.39 3.92 -5.22
C ARG A 123 -22.71 2.72 -6.10
N SER A 124 -21.69 2.06 -6.65
CA SER A 124 -21.86 0.84 -7.46
C SER A 124 -22.48 -0.29 -6.64
N ILE A 125 -22.04 -0.50 -5.40
CA ILE A 125 -22.61 -1.50 -4.49
C ILE A 125 -24.07 -1.16 -4.14
N ASP A 126 -24.39 0.10 -3.82
CA ASP A 126 -25.76 0.55 -3.55
C ASP A 126 -26.68 0.36 -4.76
N GLU A 127 -26.20 0.66 -5.96
CA GLU A 127 -26.93 0.47 -7.21
C GLU A 127 -27.20 -1.01 -7.49
N LYS A 128 -26.21 -1.88 -7.33
CA LYS A 128 -26.37 -3.32 -7.45
C LYS A 128 -27.42 -3.87 -6.47
N TYR A 129 -27.36 -3.43 -5.21
CA TYR A 129 -28.33 -3.79 -4.19
C TYR A 129 -29.77 -3.41 -4.57
N ARG A 130 -29.96 -2.25 -5.20
CA ARG A 130 -31.29 -1.73 -5.58
C ARG A 130 -31.84 -2.33 -6.87
N THR A 131 -30.96 -2.76 -7.78
CA THR A 131 -31.36 -3.16 -9.15
C THR A 131 -31.33 -4.67 -9.38
N GLN A 132 -30.61 -5.43 -8.55
CA GLN A 132 -30.45 -6.87 -8.71
C GLN A 132 -31.20 -7.61 -7.60
N GLU A 133 -31.88 -8.71 -7.94
CA GLU A 133 -32.32 -9.71 -6.96
C GLU A 133 -31.07 -10.44 -6.44
N ILE A 134 -30.83 -10.35 -5.13
CA ILE A 134 -29.70 -11.01 -4.48
C ILE A 134 -30.11 -12.44 -4.20
N GLU A 135 -29.69 -13.36 -5.06
CA GLU A 135 -29.98 -14.80 -4.90
C GLU A 135 -29.08 -15.40 -3.81
N ASP A 136 -27.82 -14.98 -3.73
CA ASP A 136 -26.85 -15.43 -2.71
C ASP A 136 -26.20 -14.22 -2.02
N ILE A 137 -26.42 -14.15 -0.70
CA ILE A 137 -25.88 -13.06 0.14
C ILE A 137 -24.36 -13.17 0.27
N ASP A 138 -23.81 -14.37 0.37
CA ASP A 138 -22.36 -14.59 0.55
C ASP A 138 -21.60 -14.19 -0.72
N ASP A 139 -22.14 -14.51 -1.89
CA ASP A 139 -21.60 -14.07 -3.17
C ASP A 139 -21.66 -12.54 -3.33
N PHE A 140 -22.76 -11.90 -2.96
CA PHE A 140 -22.88 -10.45 -3.01
C PHE A 140 -21.86 -9.76 -2.08
N ILE A 141 -21.67 -10.29 -0.87
CA ILE A 141 -20.67 -9.78 0.08
C ILE A 141 -19.27 -9.93 -0.50
N ALA A 142 -18.92 -11.09 -1.06
CA ALA A 142 -17.61 -11.35 -1.65
C ALA A 142 -17.31 -10.43 -2.84
N GLN A 143 -18.28 -10.19 -3.72
CA GLN A 143 -18.15 -9.26 -4.84
C GLN A 143 -17.98 -7.83 -4.37
N SER A 144 -18.76 -7.39 -3.37
CA SER A 144 -18.67 -6.04 -2.80
C SER A 144 -17.32 -5.81 -2.11
N ASP A 145 -16.80 -6.80 -1.37
CA ASP A 145 -15.49 -6.74 -0.72
C ASP A 145 -14.35 -6.64 -1.76
N ASN A 146 -14.44 -7.39 -2.85
CA ASN A 146 -13.47 -7.33 -3.93
C ASN A 146 -13.50 -5.96 -4.64
N GLU A 147 -14.68 -5.43 -4.97
CA GLU A 147 -14.82 -4.12 -5.61
C GLU A 147 -14.25 -3.00 -4.73
N PHE A 148 -14.48 -3.09 -3.42
CA PHE A 148 -13.93 -2.13 -2.46
C PHE A 148 -12.40 -2.27 -2.32
N LYS A 149 -11.88 -3.49 -2.31
CA LYS A 149 -10.43 -3.74 -2.31
C LYS A 149 -9.75 -3.25 -3.57
N ASP A 150 -10.37 -3.47 -4.74
CA ASP A 150 -9.82 -3.00 -6.03
C ASP A 150 -9.78 -1.48 -6.10
N ALA A 151 -10.80 -0.80 -5.56
CA ALA A 151 -10.80 0.66 -5.46
C ALA A 151 -9.63 1.21 -4.61
N LEU A 152 -9.17 0.44 -3.61
CA LEU A 152 -8.07 0.82 -2.72
C LEU A 152 -6.69 0.26 -3.15
N SER A 153 -6.65 -0.87 -3.88
CA SER A 153 -5.42 -1.62 -4.17
C SER A 153 -4.51 -0.92 -5.18
N LYS A 154 -5.07 -0.12 -6.11
CA LYS A 154 -4.30 0.70 -7.06
C LYS A 154 -3.37 1.72 -6.37
N ARG A 155 -3.47 1.88 -5.04
CA ARG A 155 -2.61 2.78 -4.24
C ARG A 155 -1.21 2.21 -3.95
N LYS A 156 -0.91 0.97 -4.36
CA LYS A 156 0.35 0.27 -4.05
C LYS A 156 1.07 -0.24 -5.31
N ILE A 157 1.12 0.55 -6.36
CA ILE A 157 2.19 0.33 -7.31
C ILE A 157 3.37 1.08 -6.71
N SER A 158 4.34 0.31 -6.22
CA SER A 158 5.59 0.80 -5.65
C SER A 158 6.17 1.88 -6.56
N SER A 159 6.25 3.11 -6.06
CA SER A 159 7.20 4.05 -6.60
C SER A 159 8.56 3.35 -6.68
N PHE A 160 9.17 3.32 -7.84
CA PHE A 160 10.58 2.96 -7.94
C PHE A 160 11.34 4.01 -7.16
N ASP A 161 11.82 3.65 -5.98
CA ASP A 161 12.66 4.54 -5.19
C ASP A 161 14.01 4.67 -5.87
N THR A 162 14.47 5.89 -6.05
CA THR A 162 15.84 6.10 -6.51
C THR A 162 16.83 5.60 -5.47
N THR A 163 17.99 5.10 -5.91
CA THR A 163 19.04 4.62 -5.01
C THR A 163 19.44 5.70 -3.98
N GLY A 164 19.37 6.98 -4.36
CA GLY A 164 19.65 8.10 -3.46
C GLY A 164 18.61 8.24 -2.33
N HIS A 165 17.33 8.09 -2.62
CA HIS A 165 16.25 8.12 -1.62
C HIS A 165 16.34 6.93 -0.66
N VAL A 166 16.59 5.72 -1.19
CA VAL A 166 16.82 4.52 -0.38
C VAL A 166 18.05 4.69 0.52
N ALA A 167 19.15 5.27 0.01
CA ALA A 167 20.35 5.54 0.80
C ALA A 167 20.11 6.53 1.94
N GLN A 168 19.26 7.53 1.72
CA GLN A 168 18.87 8.48 2.77
C GLN A 168 18.06 7.80 3.87
N ILE A 169 17.05 6.99 3.51
CA ILE A 169 16.24 6.22 4.47
C ILE A 169 17.11 5.29 5.30
N ILE A 170 18.02 4.54 4.65
CA ILE A 170 18.94 3.63 5.34
C ILE A 170 19.90 4.43 6.24
N GLY A 171 20.37 5.59 5.79
CA GLY A 171 21.24 6.47 6.59
C GLY A 171 20.55 6.96 7.87
N GLU A 172 19.29 7.33 7.80
CA GLU A 172 18.48 7.73 8.97
C GLU A 172 18.23 6.54 9.91
N GLU A 173 17.93 5.34 9.37
CA GLU A 173 17.80 4.13 10.19
C GLU A 173 19.10 3.77 10.93
N ILE A 174 20.27 3.85 10.25
CA ILE A 174 21.58 3.60 10.86
C ILE A 174 21.87 4.64 11.96
N ALA A 175 21.58 5.93 11.72
CA ALA A 175 21.75 6.97 12.71
C ALA A 175 20.87 6.73 13.95
N HIS A 176 19.61 6.30 13.76
CA HIS A 176 18.73 5.91 14.86
C HIS A 176 19.19 4.67 15.63
N MET A 177 19.83 3.71 14.95
CA MET A 177 20.41 2.52 15.60
C MET A 177 21.64 2.84 16.43
N GLN A 178 22.45 3.81 16.02
CA GLN A 178 23.66 4.25 16.76
C GLN A 178 23.32 4.95 18.09
N VAL A 179 22.13 5.55 18.20
CA VAL A 179 21.66 6.23 19.43
C VAL A 179 21.05 5.22 20.44
N LYS A 180 20.61 4.04 19.98
CA LYS A 180 20.14 2.97 20.85
C LYS A 180 21.33 2.14 21.31
N ASP A 181 21.44 1.91 22.62
CA ASP A 181 22.47 1.03 23.20
C ASP A 181 22.64 -0.24 22.38
N ASN A 182 23.91 -0.66 22.20
CA ASN A 182 24.35 -1.79 21.38
C ASN A 182 23.71 -3.16 21.69
N GLU A 183 22.81 -3.26 22.67
CA GLU A 183 22.10 -4.49 23.08
C GLU A 183 20.66 -4.59 22.56
N SER A 184 20.15 -3.57 21.87
CA SER A 184 18.77 -3.62 21.37
C SER A 184 18.67 -4.46 20.08
N LEU A 185 17.81 -5.50 20.11
CA LEU A 185 17.48 -6.28 18.92
C LEU A 185 16.94 -5.39 17.80
N ILE A 186 17.43 -5.60 16.58
CA ILE A 186 16.95 -4.91 15.37
C ILE A 186 15.54 -5.41 15.00
N GLY A 187 15.33 -6.73 15.12
CA GLY A 187 14.07 -7.39 14.80
C GLY A 187 13.22 -7.73 16.03
N LEU A 188 12.11 -8.44 15.79
CA LEU A 188 11.26 -9.00 16.82
C LEU A 188 12.01 -10.16 17.53
N THR A 189 11.98 -10.17 18.85
CA THR A 189 12.63 -11.23 19.62
C THR A 189 12.08 -12.61 19.27
N THR A 190 12.97 -13.59 19.11
CA THR A 190 12.63 -15.02 18.97
C THR A 190 12.27 -15.67 20.32
N GLY A 191 12.58 -15.00 21.42
CA GLY A 191 12.48 -15.53 22.79
C GLY A 191 13.61 -16.48 23.18
N TYR A 192 14.64 -16.58 22.37
CA TYR A 192 15.85 -17.38 22.64
C TYR A 192 17.09 -16.51 22.41
N ASP A 193 17.82 -16.21 23.47
CA ASP A 193 18.94 -15.26 23.43
C ASP A 193 20.05 -15.66 22.45
N ASN A 194 20.38 -16.96 22.40
CA ASN A 194 21.38 -17.45 21.45
C ASN A 194 20.96 -17.27 19.99
N ILE A 195 19.67 -17.44 19.69
CA ILE A 195 19.15 -17.21 18.33
C ILE A 195 19.11 -15.70 18.06
N ASN A 196 18.62 -14.92 19.01
CA ASN A 196 18.59 -13.46 18.90
C ASN A 196 19.98 -12.88 18.65
N ARG A 197 21.02 -13.39 19.34
CA ARG A 197 22.40 -12.94 19.14
C ARG A 197 22.93 -13.25 17.75
N LEU A 198 22.52 -14.38 17.15
CA LEU A 198 22.96 -14.78 15.80
C LEU A 198 22.19 -14.09 14.70
N THR A 199 20.88 -13.89 14.88
CA THR A 199 19.97 -13.38 13.82
C THR A 199 19.60 -11.92 13.99
N GLN A 200 19.86 -11.34 15.16
CA GLN A 200 19.34 -10.01 15.56
C GLN A 200 17.81 -9.97 15.62
N GLY A 201 17.15 -11.12 15.82
CA GLY A 201 15.70 -11.27 15.86
C GLY A 201 15.06 -11.48 14.49
N PHE A 202 13.73 -11.54 14.43
CA PHE A 202 12.95 -11.66 13.19
C PHE A 202 12.74 -10.27 12.58
N LYS A 203 13.31 -10.00 11.42
CA LYS A 203 13.23 -8.70 10.76
C LYS A 203 11.97 -8.58 9.92
N LYS A 204 11.58 -7.35 9.61
CA LYS A 204 10.46 -7.06 8.71
C LYS A 204 10.78 -7.56 7.30
N SER A 205 9.75 -7.99 6.57
CA SER A 205 9.84 -8.43 5.17
C SER A 205 10.70 -9.68 4.93
N GLU A 206 11.12 -10.39 6.00
CA GLU A 206 11.85 -11.65 5.88
C GLU A 206 10.90 -12.85 5.97
N MET A 207 11.15 -13.85 5.13
CA MET A 207 10.54 -15.17 5.23
C MET A 207 11.51 -16.14 5.88
N ILE A 208 11.14 -16.70 7.04
CA ILE A 208 11.96 -17.63 7.79
C ILE A 208 11.41 -19.03 7.63
N VAL A 209 12.23 -19.95 7.13
CA VAL A 209 11.87 -21.34 6.90
C VAL A 209 12.46 -22.21 7.97
N VAL A 210 11.61 -22.95 8.70
CA VAL A 210 12.03 -23.97 9.68
C VAL A 210 11.76 -25.34 9.09
N ALA A 211 12.80 -26.10 8.85
CA ALA A 211 12.74 -27.47 8.33
C ALA A 211 13.26 -28.49 9.34
N ALA A 212 12.60 -29.62 9.44
CA ALA A 212 13.03 -30.73 10.28
C ALA A 212 12.44 -32.06 9.77
N ARG A 213 13.06 -33.16 10.12
CA ARG A 213 12.48 -34.49 9.91
C ARG A 213 11.15 -34.65 10.69
N PRO A 214 10.24 -35.52 10.27
CA PRO A 214 9.02 -35.78 11.02
C PRO A 214 9.31 -36.10 12.48
N ASN A 215 8.47 -35.67 13.39
CA ASN A 215 8.52 -35.90 14.84
C ASN A 215 9.72 -35.30 15.60
N VAL A 216 10.55 -34.45 15.00
CA VAL A 216 11.68 -33.77 15.67
C VAL A 216 11.22 -32.53 16.47
N GLY A 217 9.98 -32.08 16.31
CA GLY A 217 9.43 -30.96 17.06
C GLY A 217 9.36 -29.63 16.31
N LYS A 218 9.38 -29.64 14.96
CA LYS A 218 9.24 -28.44 14.12
C LYS A 218 8.09 -27.53 14.56
N THR A 219 6.87 -28.08 14.65
CA THR A 219 5.66 -27.32 15.07
C THR A 219 5.78 -26.81 16.49
N ALA A 220 6.36 -27.58 17.40
CA ALA A 220 6.58 -27.16 18.79
C ALA A 220 7.53 -25.97 18.86
N LEU A 221 8.61 -25.96 18.08
CA LEU A 221 9.54 -24.81 17.99
C LEU A 221 8.85 -23.59 17.43
N CYS A 222 8.08 -23.71 16.34
CA CYS A 222 7.34 -22.58 15.75
C CYS A 222 6.32 -21.99 16.75
N LEU A 223 5.61 -22.83 17.52
CA LEU A 223 4.69 -22.38 18.56
C LEU A 223 5.42 -21.67 19.71
N ASN A 224 6.62 -22.14 20.08
CA ASN A 224 7.46 -21.45 21.07
C ASN A 224 7.89 -20.07 20.55
N PHE A 225 8.33 -19.95 19.30
CA PHE A 225 8.63 -18.64 18.70
C PHE A 225 7.41 -17.73 18.75
N ALA A 226 6.24 -18.23 18.30
CA ALA A 226 5.00 -17.47 18.28
C ALA A 226 4.63 -16.95 19.69
N LEU A 227 4.64 -17.84 20.69
CA LEU A 227 4.27 -17.48 22.06
C LEU A 227 5.26 -16.49 22.68
N ARG A 228 6.57 -16.76 22.57
CA ARG A 228 7.60 -15.90 23.17
C ARG A 228 7.68 -14.54 22.47
N SER A 229 7.61 -14.49 21.15
CA SER A 229 7.55 -13.25 20.41
C SER A 229 6.32 -12.42 20.74
N SER A 230 5.17 -13.07 20.96
CA SER A 230 3.93 -12.40 21.38
C SER A 230 4.06 -11.78 22.77
N ILE A 231 4.55 -12.54 23.75
CA ILE A 231 4.66 -12.10 25.15
C ILE A 231 5.79 -11.07 25.31
N GLN A 232 7.00 -11.40 24.89
CA GLN A 232 8.18 -10.56 25.06
C GLN A 232 8.22 -9.39 24.09
N GLY A 233 7.86 -9.63 22.83
CA GLY A 233 7.81 -8.61 21.79
C GLY A 233 6.56 -7.75 21.81
N ARG A 234 5.54 -8.10 22.61
CA ARG A 234 4.23 -7.42 22.70
C ARG A 234 3.60 -7.20 21.31
N LYS A 235 3.67 -8.20 20.44
CA LYS A 235 3.11 -8.16 19.09
C LYS A 235 2.07 -9.27 18.90
N ALA A 236 1.05 -8.97 18.12
CA ALA A 236 0.09 -9.98 17.70
C ALA A 236 0.76 -10.96 16.72
N VAL A 237 0.46 -12.26 16.88
CA VAL A 237 0.96 -13.33 16.02
C VAL A 237 -0.23 -14.10 15.46
N ALA A 238 -0.29 -14.25 14.13
CA ALA A 238 -1.27 -15.10 13.46
C ALA A 238 -0.64 -16.45 13.10
N ILE A 239 -1.36 -17.54 13.38
CA ILE A 239 -0.92 -18.90 13.08
C ILE A 239 -1.87 -19.52 12.09
N PHE A 240 -1.35 -19.92 10.92
CA PHE A 240 -2.08 -20.64 9.88
C PHE A 240 -1.61 -22.09 9.88
N SER A 241 -2.51 -23.04 10.09
CA SER A 241 -2.20 -24.47 10.14
C SER A 241 -3.04 -25.24 9.16
N LEU A 242 -2.39 -26.06 8.32
CA LEU A 242 -3.04 -26.99 7.39
C LEU A 242 -3.11 -28.43 7.95
N GLU A 243 -2.39 -28.71 9.04
CA GLU A 243 -2.23 -30.07 9.59
C GLU A 243 -3.00 -30.27 10.89
N MET A 244 -3.06 -29.21 11.74
CA MET A 244 -3.61 -29.30 13.09
C MET A 244 -4.80 -28.35 13.27
N SER A 245 -5.81 -28.78 14.05
CA SER A 245 -6.95 -27.93 14.42
C SER A 245 -6.52 -26.81 15.39
N LYS A 246 -7.33 -25.76 15.46
CA LYS A 246 -7.08 -24.62 16.38
C LYS A 246 -7.06 -25.07 17.85
N GLU A 247 -7.88 -26.03 18.21
CA GLU A 247 -7.95 -26.58 19.58
C GLU A 247 -6.65 -27.33 19.94
N GLN A 248 -6.14 -28.14 19.00
CA GLN A 248 -4.86 -28.85 19.19
C GLN A 248 -3.69 -27.90 19.33
N LEU A 249 -3.64 -26.84 18.51
CA LEU A 249 -2.62 -25.79 18.61
C LEU A 249 -2.71 -25.05 19.93
N PHE A 250 -3.92 -24.70 20.38
CA PHE A 250 -4.15 -24.00 21.63
C PHE A 250 -3.75 -24.84 22.85
N ASN A 251 -4.08 -26.14 22.89
CA ASN A 251 -3.64 -27.05 23.94
C ASN A 251 -2.11 -27.16 24.02
N ARG A 252 -1.41 -27.13 22.89
CA ARG A 252 0.05 -27.09 22.87
C ARG A 252 0.59 -25.75 23.40
N LEU A 253 -0.03 -24.62 23.04
CA LEU A 253 0.34 -23.30 23.56
C LEU A 253 0.15 -23.23 25.09
N ILE A 254 -0.96 -23.74 25.62
CA ILE A 254 -1.17 -23.84 27.06
C ILE A 254 -0.08 -24.69 27.71
N SER A 255 0.23 -25.86 27.14
CA SER A 255 1.29 -26.73 27.66
C SER A 255 2.65 -26.03 27.70
N ILE A 256 3.00 -25.26 26.68
CA ILE A 256 4.23 -24.48 26.61
C ILE A 256 4.21 -23.35 27.64
N ALA A 257 3.10 -22.63 27.78
CA ALA A 257 2.98 -21.49 28.67
C ALA A 257 2.96 -21.88 30.17
N SER A 258 2.28 -22.99 30.48
CA SER A 258 2.10 -23.47 31.86
C SER A 258 3.19 -24.44 32.34
N ALA A 259 4.03 -24.92 31.40
CA ALA A 259 4.97 -26.03 31.62
C ALA A 259 4.29 -27.34 32.10
N VAL A 260 2.97 -27.48 31.88
CA VAL A 260 2.22 -28.71 32.17
C VAL A 260 2.26 -29.62 30.96
N PRO A 261 2.57 -30.94 31.14
CA PRO A 261 2.58 -31.89 30.03
C PRO A 261 1.24 -31.91 29.28
N ALA A 262 1.28 -31.85 27.95
CA ALA A 262 0.07 -31.87 27.10
C ALA A 262 -0.82 -33.09 27.38
N LYS A 263 -0.24 -34.22 27.81
CA LYS A 263 -0.98 -35.43 28.20
C LYS A 263 -1.89 -35.17 29.40
N ASP A 264 -1.43 -34.41 30.39
CA ASP A 264 -2.18 -34.13 31.59
C ASP A 264 -3.29 -33.11 31.33
N ILE A 265 -3.04 -32.13 30.45
CA ILE A 265 -4.06 -31.20 29.97
C ILE A 265 -5.17 -31.95 29.22
N ASN A 266 -4.79 -32.82 28.29
CA ASN A 266 -5.77 -33.58 27.50
C ASN A 266 -6.57 -34.62 28.31
N SER A 267 -6.01 -35.09 29.41
CA SER A 267 -6.68 -36.07 30.31
C SER A 267 -7.45 -35.41 31.47
N GLY A 268 -7.43 -34.09 31.58
CA GLY A 268 -8.07 -33.35 32.67
C GLY A 268 -7.38 -33.57 34.05
N ARG A 269 -6.18 -34.14 34.07
CA ARG A 269 -5.44 -34.42 35.31
C ARG A 269 -4.56 -33.23 35.75
N ILE A 270 -5.17 -32.04 35.73
CA ILE A 270 -4.47 -30.82 36.20
C ILE A 270 -4.65 -30.77 37.71
N LYS A 271 -3.56 -30.92 38.48
CA LYS A 271 -3.58 -30.64 39.92
C LYS A 271 -3.40 -29.14 40.12
N ASN A 272 -4.30 -28.54 40.90
CA ASN A 272 -4.16 -27.16 41.37
C ASN A 272 -2.89 -26.99 42.20
#